data_747d3ea09a92c4a32ab85b7fa7db3e81
#
_entry.id   747d3ea09a92c4a32ab85b7fa7db3e81
#
_cell.length_a   1.000
_cell.length_b   1.000
_cell.length_c   1.000
_cell.angle_alpha   90.00
_cell.angle_beta   90.00
_cell.angle_gamma   90.00
#
_symmetry.space_group_name_H-M   'P 1'
#
loop_
_entity.id
_entity.type
_entity.pdbx_description
1 polymer ?
#
loop_
_entity_poly.entity_id
_entity_poly.type
_entity_poly.pdbx_seq_one_letter_code
_entity_poly.pdbx_strand_id
1 'polypeptide(L)'
;EMRIPEKYMLFLYLLPVVLLTGLFSYLPLFGWGYAFFDYLPGQSLTMDNFVGFKWFAEFFSNPTRNAELLRVLRNTLIMSGLGILTSFLPVAFAVFYAEIKNKGLRKFIQIASTLPYFISWVLVYAFALAMFSSEGLLNNLIGALTGTTHSKNYLAISTATWLQMLAWGTWKGLGWSAIIYIAAIVGIDTELFD
;
A
#
# COMPACT_ATOMS: atom_id res chain seq x y z
N GLU A 1 6.32 -9.34 49.95
CA GLU A 1 5.89 -8.81 48.64
C GLU A 1 6.66 -9.55 47.55
N MET A 2 5.98 -10.46 46.83
CA MET A 2 6.59 -11.12 45.67
C MET A 2 6.71 -10.09 44.55
N ARG A 3 7.88 -9.46 44.40
CA ARG A 3 8.18 -8.61 43.23
C ARG A 3 8.38 -9.53 42.02
N ILE A 4 7.47 -9.45 41.06
CA ILE A 4 7.60 -10.16 39.78
C ILE A 4 8.89 -9.64 39.11
N PRO A 5 9.83 -10.49 38.70
CA PRO A 5 11.04 -10.07 37.99
C PRO A 5 10.68 -9.29 36.74
N GLU A 6 11.43 -8.23 36.42
CA GLU A 6 11.14 -7.31 35.30
C GLU A 6 10.88 -8.01 33.95
N LYS A 7 11.59 -9.10 33.67
CA LYS A 7 11.39 -9.92 32.48
C LYS A 7 9.97 -10.49 32.35
N TYR A 8 9.35 -10.89 33.48
CA TYR A 8 7.98 -11.41 33.45
C TYR A 8 6.95 -10.28 33.38
N MET A 9 7.29 -9.10 33.89
CA MET A 9 6.46 -7.93 33.78
C MET A 9 6.30 -7.50 32.30
N LEU A 10 7.38 -7.53 31.52
CA LEU A 10 7.35 -7.29 30.07
C LEU A 10 6.46 -8.31 29.33
N PHE A 11 6.54 -9.60 29.69
CA PHE A 11 5.66 -10.62 29.12
C PHE A 11 4.19 -10.37 29.46
N LEU A 12 3.88 -9.93 30.68
CA LEU A 12 2.52 -9.60 31.09
C LEU A 12 1.95 -8.42 30.29
N TYR A 13 2.75 -7.40 30.00
CA TYR A 13 2.34 -6.27 29.16
C TYR A 13 2.16 -6.68 27.69
N LEU A 14 2.95 -7.62 27.17
CA LEU A 14 2.82 -8.13 25.82
C LEU A 14 1.67 -9.13 25.66
N LEU A 15 1.26 -9.82 26.72
CA LEU A 15 0.27 -10.88 26.68
C LEU A 15 -1.06 -10.47 26.03
N PRO A 16 -1.70 -9.33 26.35
CA PRO A 16 -2.93 -8.93 25.67
C PRO A 16 -2.73 -8.70 24.18
N VAL A 17 -1.59 -8.13 23.76
CA VAL A 17 -1.28 -7.91 22.33
C VAL A 17 -1.09 -9.25 21.60
N VAL A 18 -0.35 -10.19 22.21
CA VAL A 18 -0.13 -11.54 21.65
C VAL A 18 -1.45 -12.31 21.53
N LEU A 19 -2.31 -12.24 22.57
CA LEU A 19 -3.63 -12.87 22.54
C LEU A 19 -4.52 -12.28 21.43
N LEU A 20 -4.60 -10.95 21.30
CA LEU A 20 -5.35 -10.30 20.25
C LEU A 20 -4.80 -10.65 18.87
N THR A 21 -3.49 -10.65 18.68
CA THR A 21 -2.86 -11.08 17.43
C THR A 21 -3.18 -12.54 17.13
N GLY A 22 -3.08 -13.44 18.13
CA GLY A 22 -3.46 -14.85 17.98
C GLY A 22 -4.92 -15.00 17.55
N LEU A 23 -5.82 -14.31 18.23
CA LEU A 23 -7.25 -14.39 17.96
C LEU A 23 -7.64 -13.81 16.59
N PHE A 24 -7.13 -12.63 16.23
CA PHE A 24 -7.57 -11.92 15.02
C PHE A 24 -6.71 -12.21 13.78
N SER A 25 -5.46 -12.61 13.95
CA SER A 25 -4.57 -12.86 12.80
C SER A 25 -4.38 -14.36 12.54
N TYR A 26 -4.29 -15.19 13.59
CA TYR A 26 -4.00 -16.62 13.40
C TYR A 26 -5.25 -17.49 13.41
N LEU A 27 -6.24 -17.21 14.24
CA LEU A 27 -7.47 -18.00 14.28
C LEU A 27 -8.19 -18.03 12.90
N PRO A 28 -8.30 -16.91 12.14
CA PRO A 28 -8.92 -16.94 10.82
C PRO A 28 -8.19 -17.82 9.80
N LEU A 29 -6.91 -18.15 10.01
CA LEU A 29 -6.18 -19.05 9.11
C LEU A 29 -6.76 -20.46 9.08
N PHE A 30 -7.42 -20.91 10.15
CA PHE A 30 -8.16 -22.16 10.16
C PHE A 30 -9.31 -22.16 9.14
N GLY A 31 -9.82 -20.97 8.78
CA GLY A 31 -10.80 -20.81 7.70
C GLY A 31 -10.30 -21.27 6.33
N TRP A 32 -8.98 -21.34 6.10
CA TRP A 32 -8.43 -21.91 4.86
C TRP A 32 -8.77 -23.39 4.70
N GLY A 33 -9.06 -24.09 5.81
CA GLY A 33 -9.54 -25.46 5.78
C GLY A 33 -10.83 -25.64 4.96
N TYR A 34 -11.70 -24.61 4.90
CA TYR A 34 -12.92 -24.64 4.09
C TYR A 34 -12.65 -24.85 2.58
N ALA A 35 -11.46 -24.48 2.10
CA ALA A 35 -11.08 -24.70 0.70
C ALA A 35 -11.04 -26.18 0.28
N PHE A 36 -11.00 -27.10 1.24
CA PHE A 36 -10.98 -28.54 1.00
C PHE A 36 -12.37 -29.20 1.10
N PHE A 37 -13.40 -28.40 1.37
CA PHE A 37 -14.77 -28.88 1.56
C PHE A 37 -15.72 -28.26 0.54
N ASP A 38 -16.78 -29.01 0.16
CA ASP A 38 -17.91 -28.46 -0.56
C ASP A 38 -18.87 -27.83 0.46
N TYR A 39 -18.53 -26.62 0.88
CA TYR A 39 -19.19 -25.93 1.98
C TYR A 39 -20.21 -24.92 1.48
N LEU A 40 -21.46 -25.05 1.95
CA LEU A 40 -22.48 -24.03 1.81
C LEU A 40 -22.71 -23.35 3.17
N PRO A 41 -22.86 -22.00 3.20
CA PRO A 41 -23.14 -21.29 4.45
C PRO A 41 -24.37 -21.87 5.18
N GLY A 42 -24.18 -22.23 6.47
CA GLY A 42 -25.21 -22.84 7.29
C GLY A 42 -25.15 -24.37 7.39
N GLN A 43 -24.25 -25.01 6.64
CA GLN A 43 -24.03 -26.48 6.80
C GLN A 43 -22.86 -26.71 7.77
N SER A 44 -22.92 -27.87 8.47
CA SER A 44 -21.79 -28.33 9.28
C SER A 44 -20.70 -28.93 8.39
N LEU A 45 -19.45 -28.73 8.75
CA LEU A 45 -18.30 -29.38 8.11
C LEU A 45 -18.30 -30.85 8.54
N THR A 46 -18.63 -31.73 7.62
CA THR A 46 -18.57 -33.20 7.80
C THR A 46 -17.60 -33.79 6.79
N MET A 47 -17.12 -35.02 7.06
CA MET A 47 -16.26 -35.73 6.12
C MET A 47 -16.98 -36.05 4.80
N ASP A 48 -18.31 -36.10 4.80
CA ASP A 48 -19.11 -36.31 3.59
C ASP A 48 -18.98 -35.16 2.60
N ASN A 49 -18.68 -33.93 3.09
CA ASN A 49 -18.47 -32.73 2.29
C ASN A 49 -17.00 -32.51 1.93
N PHE A 50 -16.10 -33.42 2.34
CA PHE A 50 -14.67 -33.29 2.03
C PHE A 50 -14.40 -33.64 0.57
N VAL A 51 -13.94 -32.67 -0.20
CA VAL A 51 -13.67 -32.80 -1.65
C VAL A 51 -12.15 -32.69 -1.97
N GLY A 52 -11.32 -32.55 -0.96
CA GLY A 52 -9.87 -32.45 -1.12
C GLY A 52 -9.47 -31.29 -2.03
N PHE A 53 -8.66 -31.56 -3.04
CA PHE A 53 -8.15 -30.55 -3.98
C PHE A 53 -9.06 -30.26 -5.18
N LYS A 54 -10.31 -30.69 -5.18
CA LYS A 54 -11.27 -30.53 -6.29
C LYS A 54 -11.34 -29.08 -6.76
N TRP A 55 -11.51 -28.12 -5.84
CA TRP A 55 -11.62 -26.71 -6.16
C TRP A 55 -10.34 -26.12 -6.75
N PHE A 56 -9.19 -26.59 -6.29
CA PHE A 56 -7.90 -26.19 -6.86
C PHE A 56 -7.74 -26.75 -8.28
N ALA A 57 -8.06 -28.04 -8.50
CA ALA A 57 -8.00 -28.64 -9.82
C ALA A 57 -8.97 -27.96 -10.81
N GLU A 58 -10.19 -27.66 -10.40
CA GLU A 58 -11.18 -26.94 -11.20
C GLU A 58 -10.73 -25.52 -11.53
N PHE A 59 -10.08 -24.86 -10.57
CA PHE A 59 -9.51 -23.50 -10.79
C PHE A 59 -8.48 -23.48 -11.91
N PHE A 60 -7.59 -24.46 -11.96
CA PHE A 60 -6.54 -24.57 -12.98
C PHE A 60 -7.04 -25.17 -14.29
N SER A 61 -8.10 -25.98 -14.29
CA SER A 61 -8.65 -26.61 -15.50
C SER A 61 -9.53 -25.68 -16.33
N ASN A 62 -10.08 -24.62 -15.72
CA ASN A 62 -10.92 -23.67 -16.41
C ASN A 62 -10.06 -22.58 -17.09
N PRO A 63 -10.04 -22.50 -18.45
CA PRO A 63 -9.18 -21.56 -19.17
C PRO A 63 -9.43 -20.08 -18.81
N THR A 64 -10.70 -19.71 -18.57
CA THR A 64 -11.07 -18.33 -18.21
C THR A 64 -10.55 -17.96 -16.83
N ARG A 65 -10.73 -18.84 -15.84
CA ARG A 65 -10.22 -18.63 -14.47
C ARG A 65 -8.69 -18.61 -14.44
N ASN A 66 -8.05 -19.49 -15.23
CA ASN A 66 -6.59 -19.52 -15.34
C ASN A 66 -6.03 -18.23 -15.93
N ALA A 67 -6.65 -17.70 -17.00
CA ALA A 67 -6.25 -16.42 -17.58
C ALA A 67 -6.42 -15.25 -16.58
N GLU A 68 -7.47 -15.29 -15.78
CA GLU A 68 -7.72 -14.29 -14.74
C GLU A 68 -6.71 -14.38 -13.59
N LEU A 69 -6.37 -15.59 -13.15
CA LEU A 69 -5.30 -15.82 -12.18
C LEU A 69 -3.96 -15.26 -12.67
N LEU A 70 -3.57 -15.60 -13.90
CA LEU A 70 -2.31 -15.11 -14.48
C LEU A 70 -2.30 -13.57 -14.55
N ARG A 71 -3.44 -12.96 -14.89
CA ARG A 71 -3.58 -11.50 -14.87
C ARG A 71 -3.37 -10.92 -13.48
N VAL A 72 -3.99 -11.51 -12.46
CA VAL A 72 -3.86 -11.08 -11.06
C VAL A 72 -2.42 -11.26 -10.58
N LEU A 73 -1.82 -12.42 -10.81
CA LEU A 73 -0.42 -12.69 -10.46
C LEU A 73 0.54 -11.70 -11.12
N ARG A 74 0.36 -11.46 -12.42
CA ARG A 74 1.16 -10.48 -13.17
C ARG A 74 1.03 -9.09 -12.55
N ASN A 75 -0.18 -8.64 -12.26
CA ASN A 75 -0.41 -7.33 -11.65
C ASN A 75 0.23 -7.22 -10.27
N THR A 76 0.10 -8.26 -9.46
CA THR A 76 0.71 -8.32 -8.13
C THR A 76 2.23 -8.26 -8.21
N LEU A 77 2.84 -9.08 -9.08
CA LEU A 77 4.30 -9.10 -9.24
C LEU A 77 4.84 -7.77 -9.78
N ILE A 78 4.17 -7.17 -10.76
CA ILE A 78 4.58 -5.87 -11.31
C ILE A 78 4.47 -4.78 -10.23
N MET A 79 3.33 -4.69 -9.53
CA MET A 79 3.14 -3.66 -8.50
C MET A 79 4.10 -3.84 -7.32
N SER A 80 4.33 -5.08 -6.88
CA SER A 80 5.30 -5.38 -5.82
C SER A 80 6.73 -5.05 -6.26
N GLY A 81 7.11 -5.44 -7.48
CA GLY A 81 8.41 -5.12 -8.06
C GLY A 81 8.65 -3.61 -8.18
N LEU A 82 7.66 -2.86 -8.69
CA LEU A 82 7.71 -1.40 -8.75
C LEU A 82 7.78 -0.78 -7.35
N GLY A 83 7.05 -1.31 -6.37
CA GLY A 83 7.11 -0.87 -4.97
C GLY A 83 8.51 -1.07 -4.37
N ILE A 84 9.13 -2.22 -4.61
CA ILE A 84 10.51 -2.50 -4.17
C ILE A 84 11.49 -1.56 -4.88
N LEU A 85 11.36 -1.38 -6.19
CA LEU A 85 12.23 -0.49 -6.96
C LEU A 85 12.14 0.97 -6.50
N THR A 86 10.99 1.40 -5.99
CA THR A 86 10.78 2.79 -5.51
C THR A 86 10.99 2.94 -4.00
N SER A 87 11.29 1.87 -3.28
CA SER A 87 11.49 1.90 -1.81
C SER A 87 12.65 2.77 -1.35
N PHE A 88 13.59 3.11 -2.24
CA PHE A 88 14.68 4.04 -1.95
C PHE A 88 14.23 5.52 -1.92
N LEU A 89 13.08 5.86 -2.54
CA LEU A 89 12.62 7.25 -2.63
C LEU A 89 12.43 7.95 -1.28
N PRO A 90 11.82 7.33 -0.25
CA PRO A 90 11.74 7.91 1.08
C PRO A 90 13.10 8.19 1.71
N VAL A 91 14.09 7.32 1.46
CA VAL A 91 15.47 7.49 1.95
C VAL A 91 16.12 8.68 1.24
N ALA A 92 16.07 8.71 -0.09
CA ALA A 92 16.59 9.82 -0.89
C ALA A 92 15.94 11.16 -0.48
N PHE A 93 14.62 11.17 -0.31
CA PHE A 93 13.91 12.35 0.17
C PHE A 93 14.40 12.80 1.55
N ALA A 94 14.63 11.86 2.48
CA ALA A 94 15.13 12.17 3.82
C ALA A 94 16.54 12.77 3.79
N VAL A 95 17.44 12.27 2.94
CA VAL A 95 18.79 12.82 2.75
C VAL A 95 18.70 14.26 2.23
N PHE A 96 17.96 14.49 1.12
CA PHE A 96 17.79 15.86 0.60
C PHE A 96 17.13 16.80 1.61
N TYR A 97 16.17 16.29 2.38
CA TYR A 97 15.50 17.05 3.43
C TYR A 97 16.49 17.48 4.54
N ALA A 98 17.43 16.61 4.92
CA ALA A 98 18.43 16.88 5.95
C ALA A 98 19.37 18.02 5.54
N GLU A 99 19.69 18.16 4.24
CA GLU A 99 20.55 19.21 3.69
C GLU A 99 19.90 20.61 3.68
N ILE A 100 18.60 20.71 3.90
CA ILE A 100 17.90 22.01 3.86
C ILE A 100 18.27 22.84 5.10
N LYS A 101 19.04 23.91 4.90
CA LYS A 101 19.49 24.82 5.98
C LYS A 101 18.40 25.78 6.47
N ASN A 102 17.49 26.19 5.58
CA ASN A 102 16.42 27.12 5.93
C ASN A 102 15.31 26.39 6.72
N LYS A 103 15.17 26.77 8.00
CA LYS A 103 14.18 26.14 8.90
C LYS A 103 12.73 26.32 8.44
N GLY A 104 12.38 27.46 7.85
CA GLY A 104 11.03 27.73 7.31
C GLY A 104 10.72 26.84 6.12
N LEU A 105 11.64 26.76 5.15
CA LEU A 105 11.51 25.89 3.98
C LEU A 105 11.44 24.41 4.39
N ARG A 106 12.27 24.00 5.32
CA ARG A 106 12.29 22.64 5.87
C ARG A 106 10.93 22.26 6.46
N LYS A 107 10.34 23.12 7.30
CA LYS A 107 9.02 22.93 7.88
C LYS A 107 7.92 22.88 6.80
N PHE A 108 7.98 23.78 5.83
CA PHE A 108 7.03 23.81 4.73
C PHE A 108 7.07 22.50 3.91
N ILE A 109 8.26 22.05 3.51
CA ILE A 109 8.43 20.80 2.75
C ILE A 109 7.91 19.60 3.55
N GLN A 110 8.19 19.51 4.84
CA GLN A 110 7.70 18.45 5.70
C GLN A 110 6.17 18.41 5.75
N ILE A 111 5.53 19.54 5.98
CA ILE A 111 4.07 19.63 6.01
C ILE A 111 3.49 19.28 4.64
N ALA A 112 3.99 19.89 3.58
CA ALA A 112 3.49 19.70 2.22
C ALA A 112 3.63 18.26 1.73
N SER A 113 4.73 17.57 2.07
CA SER A 113 4.96 16.18 1.69
C SER A 113 4.17 15.19 2.55
N THR A 114 3.88 15.52 3.81
CA THR A 114 3.16 14.62 4.73
C THR A 114 1.64 14.77 4.62
N LEU A 115 1.16 15.97 4.25
CA LEU A 115 -0.26 16.29 4.14
C LEU A 115 -1.06 15.30 3.26
N PRO A 116 -0.58 14.87 2.07
CA PRO A 116 -1.32 13.94 1.22
C PRO A 116 -1.66 12.61 1.88
N TYR A 117 -0.86 12.16 2.84
CA TYR A 117 -1.10 10.91 3.56
C TYR A 117 -2.44 10.90 4.30
N PHE A 118 -2.87 12.04 4.84
CA PHE A 118 -4.10 12.19 5.61
C PHE A 118 -5.36 12.35 4.74
N ILE A 119 -5.19 12.58 3.43
CA ILE A 119 -6.30 12.70 2.50
C ILE A 119 -6.84 11.29 2.18
N SER A 120 -8.17 11.10 2.21
CA SER A 120 -8.76 9.81 1.82
C SER A 120 -8.51 9.48 0.35
N TRP A 121 -8.42 8.19 0.01
CA TRP A 121 -8.27 7.76 -1.39
C TRP A 121 -9.45 8.18 -2.29
N VAL A 122 -10.64 8.34 -1.72
CA VAL A 122 -11.82 8.84 -2.46
C VAL A 122 -11.60 10.28 -2.93
N LEU A 123 -11.04 11.14 -2.08
CA LEU A 123 -10.71 12.52 -2.44
C LEU A 123 -9.55 12.58 -3.43
N VAL A 124 -8.54 11.73 -3.28
CA VAL A 124 -7.43 11.61 -4.26
C VAL A 124 -7.98 11.23 -5.63
N TYR A 125 -8.90 10.26 -5.68
CA TYR A 125 -9.55 9.85 -6.92
C TYR A 125 -10.40 10.97 -7.55
N ALA A 126 -11.19 11.66 -6.74
CA ALA A 126 -11.97 12.81 -7.20
C ALA A 126 -11.08 13.92 -7.78
N PHE A 127 -9.95 14.21 -7.10
CA PHE A 127 -8.94 15.15 -7.58
C PHE A 127 -8.31 14.67 -8.89
N ALA A 128 -7.96 13.39 -9.01
CA ALA A 128 -7.42 12.82 -10.24
C ALA A 128 -8.42 12.95 -11.40
N LEU A 129 -9.71 12.68 -11.18
CA LEU A 129 -10.75 12.88 -12.18
C LEU A 129 -10.86 14.35 -12.60
N ALA A 130 -10.90 15.27 -11.65
CA ALA A 130 -10.99 16.71 -11.94
C ALA A 130 -9.80 17.21 -12.77
N MET A 131 -8.61 16.62 -12.59
CA MET A 131 -7.40 17.02 -13.31
C MET A 131 -7.24 16.32 -14.66
N PHE A 132 -7.48 15.01 -14.73
CA PHE A 132 -6.98 14.13 -15.80
C PHE A 132 -8.08 13.42 -16.62
N SER A 133 -9.37 13.62 -16.29
CA SER A 133 -10.47 13.10 -17.12
C SER A 133 -10.56 13.84 -18.46
N SER A 134 -11.41 13.33 -19.36
CA SER A 134 -11.63 13.94 -20.69
C SER A 134 -12.03 15.42 -20.65
N GLU A 135 -12.77 15.83 -19.62
CA GLU A 135 -13.19 17.21 -19.38
C GLU A 135 -12.38 17.88 -18.25
N GLY A 136 -11.27 17.24 -17.84
CA GLY A 136 -10.44 17.70 -16.74
C GLY A 136 -9.64 18.95 -17.06
N LEU A 137 -9.11 19.57 -15.99
CA LEU A 137 -8.36 20.82 -16.06
C LEU A 137 -7.18 20.75 -17.04
N LEU A 138 -6.49 19.61 -17.13
CA LEU A 138 -5.36 19.43 -18.04
C LEU A 138 -5.77 19.58 -19.51
N ASN A 139 -6.89 18.96 -19.93
CA ASN A 139 -7.40 19.09 -21.30
C ASN A 139 -7.85 20.52 -21.61
N ASN A 140 -8.49 21.18 -20.64
CA ASN A 140 -8.92 22.57 -20.79
C ASN A 140 -7.72 23.52 -20.95
N LEU A 141 -6.66 23.32 -20.18
CA LEU A 141 -5.41 24.09 -20.29
C LEU A 141 -4.72 23.87 -21.64
N ILE A 142 -4.60 22.60 -22.08
CA ILE A 142 -4.00 22.28 -23.39
C ILE A 142 -4.86 22.90 -24.51
N GLY A 143 -6.18 22.79 -24.43
CA GLY A 143 -7.09 23.39 -25.41
C GLY A 143 -6.95 24.89 -25.46
N ALA A 144 -6.86 25.58 -24.33
CA ALA A 144 -6.66 27.03 -24.27
C ALA A 144 -5.31 27.45 -24.84
N LEU A 145 -4.25 26.65 -24.68
CA LEU A 145 -2.91 26.98 -25.20
C LEU A 145 -2.75 26.65 -26.69
N THR A 146 -3.42 25.59 -27.17
CA THR A 146 -3.25 25.12 -28.56
C THR A 146 -4.36 25.59 -29.51
N GLY A 147 -5.44 26.18 -28.98
CA GLY A 147 -6.61 26.57 -29.77
C GLY A 147 -7.41 25.37 -30.29
N THR A 148 -7.16 24.14 -29.81
CA THR A 148 -7.84 22.92 -30.29
C THR A 148 -8.58 22.26 -29.12
N THR A 149 -9.72 21.60 -29.41
CA THR A 149 -10.45 20.80 -28.42
C THR A 149 -9.65 19.54 -28.11
N HIS A 150 -9.16 19.45 -26.88
CA HIS A 150 -8.49 18.25 -26.36
C HIS A 150 -9.44 17.53 -25.41
N SER A 151 -9.71 16.24 -25.67
CA SER A 151 -10.58 15.40 -24.82
C SER A 151 -9.98 14.01 -24.66
N LYS A 152 -8.83 13.93 -23.99
CA LYS A 152 -8.15 12.66 -23.72
C LYS A 152 -8.34 12.25 -22.26
N ASN A 153 -8.84 11.03 -22.04
CA ASN A 153 -8.88 10.48 -20.69
C ASN A 153 -7.51 9.87 -20.34
N TYR A 154 -6.71 10.61 -19.59
CA TYR A 154 -5.37 10.16 -19.17
C TYR A 154 -5.44 9.06 -18.13
N LEU A 155 -6.53 8.92 -17.36
CA LEU A 155 -6.72 7.87 -16.36
C LEU A 155 -7.10 6.52 -16.96
N ALA A 156 -7.66 6.51 -18.19
CA ALA A 156 -8.09 5.30 -18.87
C ALA A 156 -6.99 4.65 -19.75
N ILE A 157 -5.74 5.10 -19.64
CA ILE A 157 -4.63 4.54 -20.42
C ILE A 157 -4.21 3.22 -19.77
N SER A 158 -4.66 2.09 -20.31
CA SER A 158 -4.43 0.76 -19.75
C SER A 158 -2.94 0.39 -19.60
N THR A 159 -2.09 0.85 -20.54
CA THR A 159 -0.64 0.61 -20.51
C THR A 159 0.09 1.39 -19.41
N ALA A 160 -0.51 2.47 -18.92
CA ALA A 160 0.09 3.32 -17.89
C ALA A 160 -0.51 3.12 -16.50
N THR A 161 -1.48 2.20 -16.33
CA THR A 161 -2.22 2.02 -15.07
C THR A 161 -1.29 1.74 -13.89
N TRP A 162 -0.30 0.86 -14.04
CA TRP A 162 0.64 0.55 -12.95
C TRP A 162 1.48 1.76 -12.54
N LEU A 163 1.95 2.53 -13.53
CA LEU A 163 2.74 3.76 -13.26
C LEU A 163 1.88 4.85 -12.62
N GLN A 164 0.63 4.98 -13.04
CA GLN A 164 -0.32 5.92 -12.41
C GLN A 164 -0.58 5.55 -10.95
N MET A 165 -0.88 4.28 -10.67
CA MET A 165 -1.08 3.79 -9.31
C MET A 165 0.18 3.99 -8.45
N LEU A 166 1.36 3.70 -9.00
CA LEU A 166 2.64 3.93 -8.34
C LEU A 166 2.86 5.42 -8.05
N ALA A 167 2.63 6.29 -9.03
CA ALA A 167 2.81 7.73 -8.87
C ALA A 167 1.91 8.31 -7.78
N TRP A 168 0.61 7.95 -7.79
CA TRP A 168 -0.33 8.38 -6.76
C TRP A 168 0.02 7.81 -5.38
N GLY A 169 0.41 6.54 -5.31
CA GLY A 169 0.83 5.89 -4.07
C GLY A 169 2.09 6.52 -3.49
N THR A 170 3.08 6.77 -4.33
CA THR A 170 4.33 7.43 -3.94
C THR A 170 4.09 8.86 -3.48
N TRP A 171 3.36 9.67 -4.26
CA TRP A 171 3.01 11.04 -3.87
C TRP A 171 2.30 11.09 -2.52
N LYS A 172 1.35 10.18 -2.30
CA LYS A 172 0.58 10.12 -1.06
C LYS A 172 1.42 9.64 0.13
N GLY A 173 2.30 8.67 -0.07
CA GLY A 173 3.02 7.98 1.01
C GLY A 173 4.42 8.49 1.31
N LEU A 174 5.05 9.20 0.37
CA LEU A 174 6.47 9.56 0.42
C LEU A 174 6.86 10.30 1.72
N GLY A 175 6.16 11.39 2.04
CA GLY A 175 6.48 12.21 3.20
C GLY A 175 6.30 11.47 4.53
N TRP A 176 5.24 10.65 4.64
CA TRP A 176 5.01 9.83 5.82
C TRP A 176 6.08 8.76 5.99
N SER A 177 6.41 8.04 4.93
CA SER A 177 7.43 6.99 4.95
C SER A 177 8.83 7.55 5.22
N ALA A 178 9.10 8.80 4.83
CA ALA A 178 10.39 9.43 5.05
C ALA A 178 10.62 9.85 6.52
N ILE A 179 9.59 9.98 7.35
CA ILE A 179 9.72 10.46 8.74
C ILE A 179 10.72 9.62 9.53
N ILE A 180 10.65 8.29 9.41
CA ILE A 180 11.54 7.39 10.13
C ILE A 180 13.01 7.57 9.71
N TYR A 181 13.25 7.77 8.43
CA TYR A 181 14.60 8.01 7.90
C TYR A 181 15.12 9.39 8.27
N ILE A 182 14.26 10.42 8.27
CA ILE A 182 14.60 11.76 8.74
C ILE A 182 15.00 11.70 10.22
N ALA A 183 14.23 10.99 11.05
CA ALA A 183 14.55 10.83 12.46
C ALA A 183 15.88 10.11 12.68
N ALA A 184 16.16 9.05 11.89
CA ALA A 184 17.43 8.35 11.94
C ALA A 184 18.62 9.23 11.55
N ILE A 185 18.51 9.98 10.45
CA ILE A 185 19.59 10.86 9.96
C ILE A 185 19.88 11.98 10.97
N VAL A 186 18.83 12.61 11.53
CA VAL A 186 19.00 13.68 12.52
C VAL A 186 19.59 13.17 13.84
N GLY A 187 19.43 11.88 14.14
CA GLY A 187 19.98 11.24 15.35
C GLY A 187 21.44 10.76 15.21
N ILE A 188 22.06 10.87 14.02
CA ILE A 188 23.47 10.52 13.81
C ILE A 188 24.33 11.63 14.40
N ASP A 189 25.31 11.23 15.23
CA ASP A 189 26.29 12.16 15.78
C ASP A 189 27.10 12.82 14.67
N THR A 190 27.20 14.15 14.72
CA THR A 190 27.94 14.93 13.74
C THR A 190 29.44 14.62 13.71
N GLU A 191 29.99 14.09 14.80
CA GLU A 191 31.38 13.64 14.89
C GLU A 191 31.72 12.47 13.93
N LEU A 192 30.71 11.77 13.40
CA LEU A 192 30.92 10.70 12.41
C LEU A 192 31.10 11.21 10.98
N PHE A 193 30.94 12.49 10.74
CA PHE A 193 31.07 13.12 9.42
C PHE A 193 32.38 13.89 9.24
N ASP A 194 33.20 14.02 10.30
CA ASP A 194 34.55 14.58 10.33
C ASP A 194 35.61 13.47 10.25
#